data_fd7e4576899d268e3eac478dc76bc90a
#
_entry.id   fd7e4576899d268e3eac478dc76bc90a
#
_cell.length_a   1.000
_cell.length_b   1.000
_cell.length_c   1.000
_cell.angle_alpha   90.00
_cell.angle_beta   90.00
_cell.angle_gamma   90.00
#
_symmetry.space_group_name_H-M   'P 1'
#
loop_
_entity.id
_entity.type
_entity.pdbx_description
1 polymer ?
#
loop_
_entity_poly.entity_id
_entity_poly.type
_entity_poly.pdbx_seq_one_letter_code
_entity_poly.pdbx_strand_id
1 'polypeptide(L)'
;ETLPTSEQANAGKQRAEALMTRAYNHFTLLTMYANMFDSKFADVNTNMNPGVPYVTEPEDVVIKYYDRGTVAGTLEKIKNDFNQAIRDIGGSADYAQPKYHFTLDAANAFGARMALYTGDYGAVIAYANALGLPTASKLNEMTEDGEPVKNDDETPVLYVAEDDAANMYCLNNMNDWNTIAA
;
A
#
# COMPACT_ATOMS: atom_id res chain seq x y z
N GLU A 1 -15.56 15.32 28.17
CA GLU A 1 -16.70 15.37 27.22
C GLU A 1 -16.42 14.33 26.13
N THR A 2 -17.32 13.38 25.95
CA THR A 2 -17.23 12.41 24.86
C THR A 2 -17.83 13.02 23.59
N LEU A 3 -17.10 12.95 22.49
CA LEU A 3 -17.58 13.42 21.18
C LEU A 3 -18.89 12.71 20.78
N PRO A 4 -19.80 13.39 20.04
CA PRO A 4 -20.96 12.75 19.42
C PRO A 4 -20.57 11.54 18.55
N THR A 5 -21.42 10.55 18.43
CA THR A 5 -21.12 9.29 17.73
C THR A 5 -20.67 9.49 16.27
N SER A 6 -21.25 10.48 15.57
CA SER A 6 -20.86 10.83 14.21
C SER A 6 -19.45 11.43 14.14
N GLU A 7 -19.08 12.24 15.12
CA GLU A 7 -17.73 12.84 15.20
C GLU A 7 -16.70 11.80 15.63
N GLN A 8 -17.08 10.85 16.50
CA GLN A 8 -16.21 9.71 16.86
C GLN A 8 -15.90 8.85 15.65
N ALA A 9 -16.89 8.57 14.79
CA ALA A 9 -16.69 7.80 13.57
C ALA A 9 -15.76 8.53 12.57
N ASN A 10 -15.94 9.85 12.42
CA ASN A 10 -15.06 10.65 11.57
C ASN A 10 -13.63 10.74 12.12
N ALA A 11 -13.48 10.91 13.43
CA ALA A 11 -12.17 10.91 14.08
C ALA A 11 -11.48 9.53 13.93
N GLY A 12 -12.24 8.44 13.97
CA GLY A 12 -11.75 7.10 13.70
C GLY A 12 -11.18 6.95 12.30
N LYS A 13 -11.92 7.39 11.28
CA LYS A 13 -11.47 7.35 9.88
C LYS A 13 -10.22 8.22 9.65
N GLN A 14 -10.18 9.43 10.19
CA GLN A 14 -9.02 10.32 10.08
C GLN A 14 -7.78 9.73 10.74
N ARG A 15 -7.94 9.11 11.92
CA ARG A 15 -6.87 8.40 12.59
C ARG A 15 -6.38 7.21 11.78
N ALA A 16 -7.29 6.44 11.21
CA ALA A 16 -6.96 5.29 10.36
C ALA A 16 -6.17 5.72 9.12
N GLU A 17 -6.58 6.79 8.47
CA GLU A 17 -5.89 7.35 7.32
C GLU A 17 -4.48 7.87 7.69
N ALA A 18 -4.33 8.52 8.84
CA ALA A 18 -3.04 8.97 9.34
C ALA A 18 -2.09 7.79 9.64
N LEU A 19 -2.60 6.72 10.27
CA LEU A 19 -1.84 5.49 10.52
C LEU A 19 -1.43 4.80 9.22
N MET A 20 -2.34 4.73 8.25
CA MET A 20 -2.07 4.14 6.93
C MET A 20 -1.00 4.93 6.19
N THR A 21 -1.09 6.26 6.19
CA THR A 21 -0.10 7.16 5.60
C THR A 21 1.27 6.98 6.26
N ARG A 22 1.31 6.85 7.58
CA ARG A 22 2.55 6.60 8.32
C ARG A 22 3.16 5.25 7.94
N ALA A 23 2.35 4.19 7.91
CA ALA A 23 2.78 2.86 7.51
C ALA A 23 3.33 2.85 6.08
N TYR A 24 2.63 3.47 5.14
CA TYR A 24 3.04 3.55 3.75
C TYR A 24 4.36 4.31 3.55
N ASN A 25 4.50 5.46 4.20
CA ASN A 25 5.72 6.27 4.09
C ASN A 25 6.93 5.52 4.67
N HIS A 26 6.80 4.90 5.85
CA HIS A 26 7.89 4.12 6.43
C HIS A 26 8.19 2.84 5.63
N PHE A 27 7.19 2.22 5.01
CA PHE A 27 7.42 1.11 4.10
C PHE A 27 8.23 1.56 2.88
N THR A 28 7.89 2.70 2.29
CA THR A 28 8.64 3.27 1.18
C THR A 28 10.10 3.59 1.60
N LEU A 29 10.29 4.22 2.74
CA LEU A 29 11.64 4.48 3.28
C LEU A 29 12.41 3.18 3.53
N LEU A 30 11.75 2.16 4.10
CA LEU A 30 12.37 0.86 4.35
C LEU A 30 12.85 0.21 3.06
N THR A 31 12.04 0.21 2.01
CA THR A 31 12.39 -0.38 0.71
C THR A 31 13.51 0.38 -0.02
N MET A 32 13.66 1.67 0.23
CA MET A 32 14.68 2.51 -0.42
C MET A 32 16.01 2.56 0.34
N TYR A 33 15.99 2.52 1.68
CA TYR A 33 17.16 2.84 2.52
C TYR A 33 17.62 1.71 3.44
N ALA A 34 16.96 0.56 3.41
CA ALA A 34 17.35 -0.60 4.18
C ALA A 34 17.58 -1.82 3.27
N ASN A 35 18.21 -2.85 3.83
CA ASN A 35 18.36 -4.11 3.12
C ASN A 35 17.00 -4.76 2.90
N MET A 36 16.87 -5.50 1.80
CA MET A 36 15.65 -6.23 1.49
C MET A 36 15.33 -7.25 2.59
N PHE A 37 14.06 -7.34 2.96
CA PHE A 37 13.58 -8.41 3.84
C PHE A 37 13.64 -9.75 3.11
N ASP A 38 14.12 -10.79 3.78
CA ASP A 38 14.15 -12.14 3.24
C ASP A 38 13.34 -13.10 4.13
N SER A 39 12.21 -13.56 3.61
CA SER A 39 11.32 -14.48 4.32
C SER A 39 11.95 -15.85 4.61
N LYS A 40 12.96 -16.27 3.82
CA LYS A 40 13.68 -17.52 4.03
C LYS A 40 14.63 -17.46 5.23
N PHE A 41 15.01 -16.25 5.63
CA PHE A 41 15.94 -15.98 6.71
C PHE A 41 15.29 -15.16 7.84
N ALA A 42 14.00 -15.41 8.10
CA ALA A 42 13.27 -14.70 9.15
C ALA A 42 14.00 -14.75 10.53
N ASP A 43 14.71 -15.83 10.79
CA ASP A 43 15.48 -16.05 12.03
C ASP A 43 16.98 -15.74 11.90
N VAL A 44 17.44 -15.29 10.73
CA VAL A 44 18.86 -15.06 10.49
C VAL A 44 19.16 -13.60 10.29
N ASN A 45 20.41 -13.22 10.55
CA ASN A 45 21.00 -11.89 10.59
C ASN A 45 20.61 -10.90 9.47
N THR A 46 20.10 -11.36 8.31
CA THR A 46 19.71 -10.48 7.21
C THR A 46 18.59 -9.52 7.60
N ASN A 47 17.55 -10.01 8.28
CA ASN A 47 16.43 -9.17 8.73
C ASN A 47 16.75 -8.39 10.01
N MET A 48 17.89 -8.67 10.63
CA MET A 48 18.44 -7.91 11.74
C MET A 48 19.32 -6.74 11.31
N ASN A 49 19.57 -6.58 10.00
CA ASN A 49 20.26 -5.41 9.48
C ASN A 49 19.51 -4.11 9.88
N PRO A 50 20.25 -2.97 9.92
CA PRO A 50 19.63 -1.69 10.25
C PRO A 50 18.42 -1.38 9.36
N GLY A 51 17.30 -1.09 10.00
CA GLY A 51 16.08 -0.63 9.35
C GLY A 51 16.08 0.86 9.07
N VAL A 52 14.95 1.51 9.22
CA VAL A 52 14.80 2.97 9.17
C VAL A 52 14.17 3.47 10.47
N PRO A 53 14.48 4.69 10.91
CA PRO A 53 13.83 5.29 12.06
C PRO A 53 12.31 5.27 11.90
N TYR A 54 11.59 4.87 12.94
CA TYR A 54 10.13 4.86 12.92
C TYR A 54 9.60 5.98 13.80
N VAL A 55 9.20 7.08 13.17
CA VAL A 55 8.73 8.29 13.84
C VAL A 55 7.24 8.17 14.12
N THR A 56 6.84 8.28 15.39
CA THR A 56 5.45 8.14 15.84
C THR A 56 4.82 9.43 16.35
N GLU A 57 5.65 10.44 16.62
CA GLU A 57 5.23 11.70 17.21
C GLU A 57 5.82 12.87 16.42
N PRO A 58 5.14 14.03 16.37
CA PRO A 58 5.73 15.25 15.84
C PRO A 58 6.99 15.62 16.61
N GLU A 59 7.98 16.15 15.89
CA GLU A 59 9.20 16.63 16.52
C GLU A 59 8.96 18.01 17.12
N ASP A 60 9.36 18.19 18.38
CA ASP A 60 9.31 19.43 19.15
C ASP A 60 10.70 20.07 19.34
N VAL A 61 11.75 19.40 18.87
CA VAL A 61 13.15 19.84 18.95
C VAL A 61 13.80 19.87 17.57
N VAL A 62 14.74 20.78 17.38
CA VAL A 62 15.41 21.00 16.08
C VAL A 62 16.27 19.80 15.65
N ILE A 63 16.85 19.07 16.62
CA ILE A 63 17.67 17.87 16.35
C ILE A 63 17.22 16.77 17.31
N LYS A 64 16.66 15.71 16.78
CA LYS A 64 16.28 14.49 17.51
C LYS A 64 16.97 13.28 16.87
N TYR A 65 17.65 12.50 17.69
CA TYR A 65 18.29 11.27 17.23
C TYR A 65 17.32 10.10 17.38
N TYR A 66 17.18 9.34 16.30
CA TYR A 66 16.34 8.16 16.27
C TYR A 66 17.18 6.92 16.02
N ASP A 67 16.88 5.86 16.74
CA ASP A 67 17.43 4.55 16.43
C ASP A 67 16.78 4.02 15.16
N ARG A 68 17.58 3.48 14.27
CA ARG A 68 17.11 2.84 13.05
C ARG A 68 16.37 1.52 13.31
N GLY A 69 16.66 0.87 14.45
CA GLY A 69 16.17 -0.47 14.72
C GLY A 69 16.65 -1.46 13.64
N THR A 70 15.88 -2.52 13.47
CA THR A 70 16.15 -3.57 12.46
C THR A 70 15.11 -3.53 11.34
N VAL A 71 15.43 -4.13 10.19
CA VAL A 71 14.48 -4.31 9.07
C VAL A 71 13.22 -5.04 9.56
N ALA A 72 13.37 -6.15 10.29
CA ALA A 72 12.24 -6.89 10.85
C ALA A 72 11.42 -6.05 11.83
N GLY A 73 12.07 -5.34 12.76
CA GLY A 73 11.39 -4.49 13.74
C GLY A 73 10.68 -3.30 13.11
N THR A 74 11.24 -2.70 12.06
CA THR A 74 10.57 -1.64 11.31
C THR A 74 9.34 -2.18 10.59
N LEU A 75 9.47 -3.33 9.93
CA LEU A 75 8.36 -3.98 9.22
C LEU A 75 7.22 -4.38 10.18
N GLU A 76 7.54 -4.84 11.40
CA GLU A 76 6.55 -5.13 12.43
C GLU A 76 5.75 -3.88 12.81
N LYS A 77 6.41 -2.75 13.01
CA LYS A 77 5.74 -1.47 13.32
C LYS A 77 4.85 -1.01 12.17
N ILE A 78 5.31 -1.15 10.92
CA ILE A 78 4.52 -0.87 9.72
C ILE A 78 3.26 -1.75 9.69
N LYS A 79 3.40 -3.06 9.89
CA LYS A 79 2.27 -4.00 9.96
C LYS A 79 1.29 -3.67 11.08
N ASN A 80 1.78 -3.25 12.23
CA ASN A 80 0.94 -2.87 13.36
C ASN A 80 0.09 -1.63 13.04
N ASP A 81 0.68 -0.59 12.45
CA ASP A 81 -0.06 0.59 12.02
C ASP A 81 -1.09 0.24 10.92
N PHE A 82 -0.68 -0.52 9.93
CA PHE A 82 -1.57 -1.02 8.88
C PHE A 82 -2.76 -1.80 9.45
N ASN A 83 -2.51 -2.75 10.34
CA ASN A 83 -3.55 -3.58 10.96
C ASN A 83 -4.51 -2.78 11.86
N GLN A 84 -4.05 -1.70 12.45
CA GLN A 84 -4.92 -0.79 13.18
C GLN A 84 -5.76 0.06 12.22
N ALA A 85 -5.13 0.58 11.17
CA ALA A 85 -5.78 1.46 10.21
C ALA A 85 -6.89 0.75 9.40
N ILE A 86 -6.61 -0.44 8.88
CA ILE A 86 -7.53 -1.14 7.95
C ILE A 86 -8.90 -1.45 8.58
N ARG A 87 -9.00 -1.46 9.90
CA ARG A 87 -10.26 -1.72 10.61
C ARG A 87 -11.23 -0.56 10.56
N ASP A 88 -10.71 0.67 10.54
CA ASP A 88 -11.49 1.89 10.70
C ASP A 88 -11.44 2.79 9.45
N ILE A 89 -10.68 2.36 8.41
CA ILE A 89 -10.53 3.14 7.19
C ILE A 89 -11.84 3.12 6.39
N GLY A 90 -12.21 4.27 5.82
CA GLY A 90 -13.44 4.39 5.04
C GLY A 90 -13.32 3.81 3.63
N GLY A 91 -14.45 3.40 3.06
CA GLY A 91 -14.55 3.05 1.65
C GLY A 91 -14.57 4.30 0.75
N SER A 92 -14.47 4.10 -0.57
CA SER A 92 -14.48 5.20 -1.54
C SER A 92 -15.73 6.09 -1.44
N ALA A 93 -16.89 5.52 -1.09
CA ALA A 93 -18.14 6.26 -0.90
C ALA A 93 -18.15 7.19 0.33
N ASP A 94 -17.22 7.02 1.26
CA ASP A 94 -17.12 7.85 2.46
C ASP A 94 -16.44 9.20 2.22
N TYR A 95 -15.85 9.40 1.06
CA TYR A 95 -15.08 10.59 0.72
C TYR A 95 -15.66 11.32 -0.49
N ALA A 96 -15.72 12.64 -0.43
CA ALA A 96 -16.17 13.47 -1.56
C ALA A 96 -15.20 13.35 -2.75
N GLN A 97 -13.92 13.14 -2.48
CA GLN A 97 -12.87 12.96 -3.48
C GLN A 97 -11.94 11.81 -3.08
N PRO A 98 -12.36 10.56 -3.26
CA PRO A 98 -11.63 9.37 -2.78
C PRO A 98 -10.21 9.25 -3.35
N LYS A 99 -9.93 9.84 -4.52
CA LYS A 99 -8.60 9.82 -5.15
C LYS A 99 -7.49 10.44 -4.29
N TYR A 100 -7.82 11.28 -3.32
CA TYR A 100 -6.86 11.96 -2.44
C TYR A 100 -6.77 11.36 -1.04
N HIS A 101 -7.47 10.25 -0.81
CA HIS A 101 -7.55 9.61 0.49
C HIS A 101 -7.05 8.17 0.46
N PHE A 102 -6.56 7.67 1.57
CA PHE A 102 -6.44 6.24 1.75
C PHE A 102 -7.81 5.63 1.98
N THR A 103 -8.38 5.06 0.93
CA THR A 103 -9.62 4.29 1.00
C THR A 103 -9.31 2.84 1.38
N LEU A 104 -10.35 2.06 1.69
CA LEU A 104 -10.20 0.62 1.95
C LEU A 104 -9.54 -0.11 0.77
N ASP A 105 -9.87 0.30 -0.45
CA ASP A 105 -9.27 -0.29 -1.66
C ASP A 105 -7.77 0.05 -1.76
N ALA A 106 -7.40 1.32 -1.52
CA ALA A 106 -6.00 1.71 -1.48
C ALA A 106 -5.23 0.98 -0.37
N ALA A 107 -5.87 0.75 0.79
CA ALA A 107 -5.30 -0.01 1.88
C ALA A 107 -5.08 -1.48 1.49
N ASN A 108 -6.04 -2.13 0.83
CA ASN A 108 -5.89 -3.49 0.33
C ASN A 108 -4.78 -3.60 -0.72
N ALA A 109 -4.67 -2.63 -1.63
CA ALA A 109 -3.59 -2.57 -2.61
C ALA A 109 -2.21 -2.45 -1.94
N PHE A 110 -2.10 -1.59 -0.91
CA PHE A 110 -0.88 -1.48 -0.12
C PHE A 110 -0.59 -2.77 0.66
N GLY A 111 -1.60 -3.41 1.25
CA GLY A 111 -1.49 -4.70 1.91
C GLY A 111 -0.93 -5.79 0.98
N ALA A 112 -1.44 -5.86 -0.25
CA ALA A 112 -0.93 -6.78 -1.27
C ALA A 112 0.55 -6.52 -1.61
N ARG A 113 0.94 -5.24 -1.75
CA ARG A 113 2.34 -4.85 -2.00
C ARG A 113 3.26 -5.24 -0.84
N MET A 114 2.85 -4.98 0.39
CA MET A 114 3.61 -5.33 1.59
C MET A 114 3.74 -6.85 1.75
N ALA A 115 2.66 -7.59 1.48
CA ALA A 115 2.66 -9.05 1.48
C ALA A 115 3.59 -9.63 0.40
N LEU A 116 3.58 -9.04 -0.81
CA LEU A 116 4.50 -9.43 -1.89
C LEU A 116 5.97 -9.21 -1.49
N TYR A 117 6.27 -8.05 -0.90
CA TYR A 117 7.61 -7.73 -0.41
C TYR A 117 8.10 -8.74 0.65
N THR A 118 7.21 -9.24 1.49
CA THR A 118 7.54 -10.22 2.53
C THR A 118 7.44 -11.67 2.06
N GLY A 119 7.04 -11.94 0.81
CA GLY A 119 6.88 -13.28 0.26
C GLY A 119 5.65 -14.03 0.77
N ASP A 120 4.70 -13.35 1.39
CA ASP A 120 3.42 -13.93 1.85
C ASP A 120 2.39 -13.93 0.71
N TYR A 121 2.55 -14.87 -0.21
CA TYR A 121 1.68 -14.98 -1.38
C TYR A 121 0.22 -15.29 -1.03
N GLY A 122 -0.04 -15.93 0.11
CA GLY A 122 -1.40 -16.16 0.59
C GLY A 122 -2.12 -14.85 0.91
N ALA A 123 -1.43 -13.95 1.62
CA ALA A 123 -1.95 -12.62 1.91
C ALA A 123 -2.08 -11.76 0.64
N VAL A 124 -1.16 -11.88 -0.34
CA VAL A 124 -1.29 -11.18 -1.64
C VAL A 124 -2.62 -11.53 -2.31
N ILE A 125 -2.92 -12.82 -2.41
CA ILE A 125 -4.16 -13.30 -3.03
C ILE A 125 -5.39 -12.81 -2.24
N ALA A 126 -5.34 -12.83 -0.92
CA ALA A 126 -6.43 -12.37 -0.08
C ALA A 126 -6.73 -10.88 -0.29
N TYR A 127 -5.71 -10.04 -0.28
CA TYR A 127 -5.85 -8.60 -0.54
C TYR A 127 -6.30 -8.30 -1.97
N ALA A 128 -5.75 -9.00 -2.97
CA ALA A 128 -6.16 -8.84 -4.36
C ALA A 128 -7.63 -9.22 -4.59
N ASN A 129 -8.09 -10.30 -3.95
CA ASN A 129 -9.50 -10.68 -4.00
C ASN A 129 -10.42 -9.65 -3.31
N ALA A 130 -9.95 -9.03 -2.22
CA ALA A 130 -10.70 -7.97 -1.53
C ALA A 130 -10.89 -6.72 -2.39
N LEU A 131 -9.99 -6.46 -3.35
CA LEU A 131 -10.11 -5.38 -4.32
C LEU A 131 -11.15 -5.63 -5.39
N GLY A 132 -11.69 -6.85 -5.50
CA GLY A 132 -12.61 -7.21 -6.58
C GLY A 132 -12.00 -7.06 -7.98
N LEU A 133 -10.67 -7.11 -8.08
CA LEU A 133 -9.99 -7.03 -9.37
C LEU A 133 -10.51 -8.11 -10.31
N PRO A 134 -10.70 -7.81 -11.59
CA PRO A 134 -11.12 -8.80 -12.57
C PRO A 134 -10.11 -9.95 -12.58
N THR A 135 -10.63 -11.18 -12.67
CA THR A 135 -9.82 -12.39 -12.76
C THR A 135 -8.79 -12.27 -13.89
N ALA A 136 -7.67 -12.97 -13.76
CA ALA A 136 -6.56 -12.94 -14.73
C ALA A 136 -6.97 -13.17 -16.20
N SER A 137 -8.15 -13.78 -16.45
CA SER A 137 -8.75 -13.89 -17.78
C SER A 137 -9.16 -12.56 -18.43
N LYS A 138 -9.18 -11.48 -17.65
CA LYS A 138 -9.46 -10.12 -18.14
C LYS A 138 -8.24 -9.19 -18.05
N LEU A 139 -7.18 -9.64 -17.40
CA LEU A 139 -5.90 -8.94 -17.33
C LEU A 139 -5.05 -9.37 -18.53
N ASN A 140 -4.97 -8.50 -19.53
CA ASN A 140 -4.08 -8.71 -20.69
C ASN A 140 -4.34 -10.02 -21.46
N GLU A 141 -5.50 -10.17 -22.06
CA GLU A 141 -5.59 -11.04 -23.21
C GLU A 141 -4.66 -10.46 -24.28
N MET A 142 -3.46 -11.03 -24.36
CA MET A 142 -2.56 -10.82 -25.46
C MET A 142 -2.98 -11.78 -26.57
N THR A 143 -3.01 -11.32 -27.79
CA THR A 143 -3.13 -12.19 -28.97
C THR A 143 -1.91 -13.13 -29.05
N GLU A 144 -2.02 -14.24 -29.79
CA GLU A 144 -0.91 -15.18 -29.99
C GLU A 144 0.36 -14.49 -30.55
N ASP A 145 0.20 -13.35 -31.19
CA ASP A 145 1.30 -12.54 -31.76
C ASP A 145 1.90 -11.54 -30.74
N GLY A 146 1.42 -11.54 -29.51
CA GLY A 146 1.92 -10.66 -28.43
C GLY A 146 1.37 -9.21 -28.50
N GLU A 147 0.36 -8.95 -29.31
CA GLU A 147 -0.32 -7.67 -29.38
C GLU A 147 -1.44 -7.57 -28.32
N PRO A 148 -1.67 -6.40 -27.73
CA PRO A 148 -2.78 -6.22 -26.81
C PRO A 148 -4.12 -6.43 -27.52
N VAL A 149 -5.04 -7.17 -26.90
CA VAL A 149 -6.42 -7.27 -27.37
C VAL A 149 -7.02 -5.87 -27.39
N LYS A 150 -7.67 -5.52 -28.47
CA LYS A 150 -8.31 -4.22 -28.66
C LYS A 150 -9.82 -4.34 -28.50
N ASN A 151 -10.44 -3.28 -28.00
CA ASN A 151 -11.89 -3.12 -28.02
C ASN A 151 -12.40 -2.94 -29.46
N ASP A 152 -13.71 -2.99 -29.64
CA ASP A 152 -14.37 -2.77 -30.96
C ASP A 152 -14.06 -1.40 -31.58
N ASP A 153 -13.57 -0.45 -30.79
CA ASP A 153 -13.13 0.89 -31.21
C ASP A 153 -11.61 0.99 -31.49
N GLU A 154 -10.93 -0.16 -31.60
CA GLU A 154 -9.46 -0.28 -31.78
C GLU A 154 -8.61 0.23 -30.60
N THR A 155 -9.20 0.64 -29.49
CA THR A 155 -8.43 1.02 -28.31
C THR A 155 -7.88 -0.23 -27.62
N PRO A 156 -6.60 -0.24 -27.17
CA PRO A 156 -6.07 -1.34 -26.37
C PRO A 156 -6.92 -1.53 -25.13
N VAL A 157 -7.24 -2.78 -24.79
CA VAL A 157 -7.88 -3.10 -23.51
C VAL A 157 -6.85 -2.88 -22.41
N LEU A 158 -6.64 -1.64 -22.05
CA LEU A 158 -5.84 -1.26 -20.88
C LEU A 158 -6.73 -1.39 -19.65
N TYR A 159 -6.50 -2.45 -18.91
CA TYR A 159 -7.20 -2.73 -17.68
C TYR A 159 -6.76 -1.83 -16.55
N VAL A 160 -7.06 -0.57 -16.70
CA VAL A 160 -7.10 0.32 -15.57
C VAL A 160 -8.08 1.42 -15.86
N ALA A 161 -9.28 1.28 -15.34
CA ALA A 161 -10.19 2.40 -15.31
C ALA A 161 -9.48 3.55 -14.61
N GLU A 162 -9.19 4.63 -15.32
CA GLU A 162 -8.57 5.85 -14.79
C GLU A 162 -9.34 6.42 -13.58
N ASP A 163 -10.57 5.95 -13.38
CA ASP A 163 -11.48 6.38 -12.32
C ASP A 163 -11.46 5.50 -11.06
N ASP A 164 -10.68 4.43 -11.04
CA ASP A 164 -10.63 3.55 -9.87
C ASP A 164 -9.68 4.12 -8.82
N ALA A 165 -10.22 4.48 -7.66
CA ALA A 165 -9.49 5.08 -6.54
C ALA A 165 -8.37 4.17 -6.00
N ALA A 166 -8.52 2.83 -6.12
CA ALA A 166 -7.49 1.87 -5.78
C ALA A 166 -6.24 1.99 -6.65
N ASN A 167 -6.40 2.55 -7.85
CA ASN A 167 -5.35 2.65 -8.84
C ASN A 167 -4.35 3.77 -8.58
N MET A 168 -4.72 4.83 -7.87
CA MET A 168 -3.86 6.00 -7.80
C MET A 168 -2.50 5.73 -7.14
N TYR A 169 -2.47 4.87 -6.13
CA TYR A 169 -1.21 4.51 -5.44
C TYR A 169 -0.43 3.37 -6.11
N CYS A 170 -1.12 2.48 -6.84
CA CYS A 170 -0.47 1.39 -7.57
C CYS A 170 -0.03 1.78 -8.97
N LEU A 171 -0.79 2.60 -9.67
CA LEU A 171 -0.58 2.90 -11.10
C LEU A 171 0.33 4.08 -11.37
N ASN A 172 0.33 5.11 -10.55
CA ASN A 172 1.34 6.15 -10.68
C ASN A 172 2.76 5.56 -10.58
N ASN A 173 2.94 4.52 -9.76
CA ASN A 173 4.20 3.81 -9.70
C ASN A 173 4.45 2.87 -10.90
N MET A 174 3.40 2.32 -11.53
CA MET A 174 3.57 1.44 -12.71
C MET A 174 3.74 2.23 -14.00
N ASN A 175 3.06 3.36 -14.17
CA ASN A 175 3.28 4.25 -15.31
C ASN A 175 4.67 4.88 -15.30
N ASP A 176 5.21 5.21 -14.13
CA ASP A 176 6.59 5.66 -14.00
C ASP A 176 7.60 4.58 -14.42
N TRP A 177 7.33 3.30 -14.15
CA TRP A 177 8.19 2.19 -14.59
C TRP A 177 8.16 2.01 -16.11
N ASN A 178 7.01 2.16 -16.76
CA ASN A 178 6.92 2.07 -18.22
C ASN A 178 7.57 3.28 -18.93
N THR A 179 7.60 4.42 -18.27
CA THR A 179 8.27 5.65 -18.79
C THR A 179 9.80 5.56 -18.63
N ILE A 180 10.29 4.83 -17.64
CA ILE A 180 11.73 4.60 -17.39
C ILE A 180 12.30 3.47 -18.26
N ALA A 181 11.46 2.55 -18.73
CA ALA A 181 11.86 1.40 -19.56
C ALA A 181 11.78 1.68 -21.09
N ALA A 182 11.36 2.85 -21.50
CA ALA A 182 11.33 3.33 -22.90
C ALA A 182 12.46 4.34 -23.15
#